data_b2a33a44ffc25ffb518af96af0c64cb5
#
_entry.id   b2a33a44ffc25ffb518af96af0c64cb5
#
_cell.length_a   1.000
_cell.length_b   1.000
_cell.length_c   1.000
_cell.angle_alpha   90.00
_cell.angle_beta   90.00
_cell.angle_gamma   90.00
#
_symmetry.space_group_name_H-M   'P 1'
#
loop_
_entity.id
_entity.type
_entity.pdbx_description
1 polymer ?
#
loop_
_entity_poly.entity_id
_entity_poly.type
_entity_poly.pdbx_seq_one_letter_code
_entity_poly.pdbx_strand_id
1 'polypeptide(L)'
;RQPLYIANYCENYCIYCGFNCHNKIRRAKLDMDEIEQELKAIAETGLQEILILTGESRAMSPVSYIGEAVKLARKYFRVIGIEIYPLNVDEYAYLHECGVDYVTVFQETYDDQKYKTLHLGGHKRIFPYRLNAQERALMGGMRGVGFAALLGLSDFRKDAFATGLHAYLLQRKYPHAEIAFSCPRLRPIINNDKINPKDVHEPQ
;
A
#
# COMPACT_ATOMS: atom_id res chain seq x y z
N ARG A 1 -10.37 8.39 -7.15
CA ARG A 1 -9.69 8.66 -5.88
C ARG A 1 -8.35 9.36 -6.09
N GLN A 2 -7.94 10.16 -5.13
CA GLN A 2 -6.66 10.85 -5.14
C GLN A 2 -5.73 10.23 -4.10
N PRO A 3 -4.49 9.86 -4.45
CA PRO A 3 -3.49 9.47 -3.47
C PRO A 3 -2.92 10.70 -2.73
N LEU A 4 -2.77 10.58 -1.41
CA LEU A 4 -2.09 11.56 -0.57
C LEU A 4 -1.01 10.87 0.25
N TYR A 5 0.25 11.14 -0.05
CA TYR A 5 1.38 10.70 0.78
C TYR A 5 1.53 11.64 1.98
N ILE A 6 1.31 11.11 3.18
CA ILE A 6 1.50 11.88 4.42
C ILE A 6 2.91 11.72 5.01
N ALA A 7 3.65 10.68 4.60
CA ALA A 7 5.05 10.47 4.96
C ALA A 7 5.73 9.54 3.93
N ASN A 8 7.03 9.74 3.69
CA ASN A 8 7.81 8.90 2.74
C ASN A 8 9.01 8.19 3.39
N TYR A 9 9.08 8.16 4.72
CA TYR A 9 10.08 7.36 5.43
C TYR A 9 9.78 5.87 5.27
N CYS A 10 10.81 5.07 4.98
CA CYS A 10 10.69 3.63 4.79
C CYS A 10 11.89 2.92 5.41
N GLU A 11 11.65 1.81 6.11
CA GLU A 11 12.67 0.97 6.75
C GLU A 11 13.07 -0.23 5.87
N ASN A 12 12.34 -0.45 4.77
CA ASN A 12 12.57 -1.58 3.88
C ASN A 12 13.66 -1.30 2.85
N TYR A 13 14.39 -2.36 2.49
CA TYR A 13 15.32 -2.35 1.37
C TYR A 13 14.77 -3.18 0.22
N CYS A 14 13.89 -2.57 -0.57
CA CYS A 14 13.37 -3.14 -1.82
C CYS A 14 14.17 -2.54 -2.98
N ILE A 15 14.87 -3.37 -3.75
CA ILE A 15 15.81 -2.89 -4.79
C ILE A 15 15.13 -2.12 -5.93
N TYR A 16 13.82 -2.26 -6.10
CA TYR A 16 13.02 -1.63 -7.15
C TYR A 16 12.26 -0.38 -6.69
N CYS A 17 12.33 -0.01 -5.40
CA CYS A 17 11.50 1.04 -4.83
C CYS A 17 12.30 2.33 -4.58
N GLY A 18 11.77 3.44 -5.09
CA GLY A 18 12.37 4.76 -4.87
C GLY A 18 12.40 5.20 -3.40
N PHE A 19 11.52 4.63 -2.55
CA PHE A 19 11.47 4.94 -1.11
C PHE A 19 12.36 4.03 -0.26
N ASN A 20 13.10 3.07 -0.84
CA ASN A 20 13.92 2.17 -0.04
C ASN A 20 14.88 2.95 0.89
N CYS A 21 15.21 2.35 2.04
CA CYS A 21 15.95 3.02 3.10
C CYS A 21 17.37 3.47 2.70
N HIS A 22 17.95 2.88 1.64
CA HIS A 22 19.29 3.23 1.15
C HIS A 22 19.25 4.28 0.03
N ASN A 23 18.07 4.62 -0.50
CA ASN A 23 17.96 5.63 -1.54
C ASN A 23 18.04 7.04 -0.92
N LYS A 24 18.96 7.87 -1.43
CA LYS A 24 19.18 9.23 -0.96
C LYS A 24 18.15 10.17 -1.60
N ILE A 25 16.98 10.24 -1.00
CA ILE A 25 15.89 11.16 -1.40
C ILE A 25 15.53 12.07 -0.23
N ARG A 26 14.88 13.18 -0.51
CA ARG A 26 14.31 14.04 0.53
C ARG A 26 13.21 13.27 1.26
N ARG A 27 13.37 13.11 2.56
CA ARG A 27 12.36 12.53 3.44
C ARG A 27 11.51 13.62 4.06
N ALA A 28 10.20 13.35 4.13
CA ALA A 28 9.23 14.26 4.72
C ALA A 28 8.14 13.46 5.44
N LYS A 29 7.57 14.12 6.44
CA LYS A 29 6.38 13.67 7.16
C LYS A 29 5.57 14.94 7.43
N LEU A 30 4.32 14.96 7.01
CA LEU A 30 3.41 16.08 7.23
C LEU A 30 2.92 16.08 8.69
N ASP A 31 2.78 17.25 9.26
CA ASP A 31 2.02 17.42 10.50
C ASP A 31 0.51 17.42 10.24
N MET A 32 -0.31 17.45 11.30
CA MET A 32 -1.76 17.37 11.16
C MET A 32 -2.36 18.61 10.49
N ASP A 33 -1.77 19.78 10.65
CA ASP A 33 -2.23 21.01 10.00
C ASP A 33 -1.93 20.97 8.50
N GLU A 34 -0.73 20.52 8.12
CA GLU A 34 -0.35 20.30 6.73
C GLU A 34 -1.26 19.24 6.07
N ILE A 35 -1.53 18.13 6.75
CA ILE A 35 -2.45 17.09 6.26
C ILE A 35 -3.85 17.68 6.03
N GLU A 36 -4.38 18.44 6.98
CA GLU A 36 -5.71 19.03 6.83
C GLU A 36 -5.78 20.03 5.68
N GLN A 37 -4.74 20.81 5.44
CA GLN A 37 -4.66 21.73 4.28
C GLN A 37 -4.70 20.96 2.96
N GLU A 38 -3.93 19.88 2.83
CA GLU A 38 -3.94 19.03 1.64
C GLU A 38 -5.30 18.35 1.42
N LEU A 39 -5.93 17.84 2.49
CA LEU A 39 -7.24 17.23 2.42
C LEU A 39 -8.32 18.21 1.95
N LYS A 40 -8.29 19.45 2.45
CA LYS A 40 -9.20 20.52 2.00
C LYS A 40 -9.03 20.83 0.52
N ALA A 41 -7.78 21.04 0.08
CA ALA A 41 -7.48 21.34 -1.32
C ALA A 41 -7.95 20.21 -2.27
N ILE A 42 -7.77 18.94 -1.86
CA ILE A 42 -8.25 17.80 -2.63
C ILE A 42 -9.79 17.76 -2.64
N ALA A 43 -10.44 18.00 -1.50
CA ALA A 43 -11.91 17.98 -1.39
C ALA A 43 -12.56 19.05 -2.26
N GLU A 44 -11.96 20.23 -2.41
CA GLU A 44 -12.41 21.32 -3.28
C GLU A 44 -12.48 20.90 -4.75
N THR A 45 -11.75 19.85 -5.18
CA THR A 45 -11.87 19.29 -6.53
C THR A 45 -13.17 18.51 -6.77
N GLY A 46 -13.98 18.27 -5.73
CA GLY A 46 -15.23 17.49 -5.79
C GLY A 46 -15.04 15.98 -5.63
N LEU A 47 -13.83 15.49 -5.42
CA LEU A 47 -13.57 14.07 -5.17
C LEU A 47 -14.14 13.62 -3.83
N GLN A 48 -14.75 12.45 -3.81
CA GLN A 48 -15.43 11.88 -2.63
C GLN A 48 -14.60 10.78 -1.95
N GLU A 49 -13.49 10.39 -2.57
CA GLU A 49 -12.62 9.30 -2.12
C GLU A 49 -11.16 9.74 -2.05
N ILE A 50 -10.51 9.40 -0.94
CA ILE A 50 -9.08 9.63 -0.71
C ILE A 50 -8.36 8.30 -0.45
N LEU A 51 -7.12 8.18 -0.90
CA LEU A 51 -6.20 7.11 -0.54
C LEU A 51 -5.03 7.70 0.22
N ILE A 52 -4.90 7.39 1.50
CA ILE A 52 -3.80 7.84 2.35
C ILE A 52 -2.65 6.84 2.25
N LEU A 53 -1.46 7.33 1.92
CA LEU A 53 -0.26 6.53 1.75
C LEU A 53 0.85 6.97 2.68
N THR A 54 1.65 5.99 3.10
CA THR A 54 2.94 6.24 3.76
C THR A 54 4.03 5.36 3.16
N GLY A 55 5.28 5.75 3.38
CA GLY A 55 6.35 4.76 3.36
C GLY A 55 6.15 3.77 4.52
N GLU A 56 6.83 2.63 4.47
CA GLU A 56 6.69 1.58 5.48
C GLU A 56 7.72 1.80 6.63
N SER A 57 7.39 2.71 7.55
CA SER A 57 8.14 2.95 8.79
C SER A 57 7.19 3.10 9.96
N ARG A 58 7.18 2.11 10.86
CA ARG A 58 6.38 2.19 12.09
C ARG A 58 6.87 3.27 13.04
N ALA A 59 8.17 3.54 13.05
CA ALA A 59 8.76 4.57 13.89
C ALA A 59 8.34 5.98 13.46
N MET A 60 8.37 6.26 12.15
CA MET A 60 8.04 7.59 11.62
C MET A 60 6.55 7.79 11.38
N SER A 61 5.83 6.73 11.04
CA SER A 61 4.39 6.74 10.77
C SER A 61 3.69 5.68 11.62
N PRO A 62 3.63 5.84 12.97
CA PRO A 62 2.95 4.88 13.82
C PRO A 62 1.44 4.84 13.50
N VAL A 63 0.79 3.74 13.86
CA VAL A 63 -0.64 3.52 13.58
C VAL A 63 -1.51 4.64 14.14
N SER A 64 -1.16 5.20 15.30
CA SER A 64 -1.84 6.36 15.90
C SER A 64 -1.78 7.61 15.02
N TYR A 65 -0.62 7.91 14.43
CA TYR A 65 -0.47 9.03 13.49
C TYR A 65 -1.35 8.85 12.24
N ILE A 66 -1.37 7.64 11.69
CA ILE A 66 -2.23 7.31 10.55
C ILE A 66 -3.71 7.44 10.94
N GLY A 67 -4.08 6.95 12.13
CA GLY A 67 -5.44 7.08 12.65
C GLY A 67 -5.91 8.52 12.79
N GLU A 68 -5.06 9.43 13.30
CA GLU A 68 -5.37 10.86 13.38
C GLU A 68 -5.55 11.49 11.98
N ALA A 69 -4.70 11.15 11.02
CA ALA A 69 -4.86 11.59 9.64
C ALA A 69 -6.18 11.10 9.02
N VAL A 70 -6.57 9.86 9.30
CA VAL A 70 -7.85 9.28 8.85
C VAL A 70 -9.04 10.01 9.47
N LYS A 71 -9.00 10.33 10.76
CA LYS A 71 -10.06 11.12 11.42
C LYS A 71 -10.21 12.50 10.79
N LEU A 72 -9.12 13.16 10.43
CA LEU A 72 -9.17 14.42 9.68
C LEU A 72 -9.81 14.21 8.31
N ALA A 73 -9.37 13.19 7.56
CA ALA A 73 -9.90 12.89 6.23
C ALA A 73 -11.41 12.62 6.24
N ARG A 74 -11.94 12.02 7.31
CA ARG A 74 -13.37 11.70 7.44
C ARG A 74 -14.25 12.95 7.47
N LYS A 75 -13.71 14.12 7.80
CA LYS A 75 -14.44 15.39 7.71
C LYS A 75 -14.75 15.79 6.26
N TYR A 76 -13.95 15.33 5.30
CA TYR A 76 -13.97 15.80 3.91
C TYR A 76 -14.34 14.73 2.89
N PHE A 77 -14.14 13.43 3.21
CA PHE A 77 -14.32 12.32 2.26
C PHE A 77 -15.28 11.27 2.79
N ARG A 78 -16.08 10.73 1.88
CA ARG A 78 -17.02 9.64 2.18
C ARG A 78 -16.34 8.29 2.23
N VAL A 79 -15.31 8.10 1.41
CA VAL A 79 -14.57 6.83 1.30
C VAL A 79 -13.09 7.09 1.55
N ILE A 80 -12.51 6.36 2.49
CA ILE A 80 -11.11 6.47 2.86
C ILE A 80 -10.44 5.11 2.71
N GLY A 81 -9.45 5.04 1.82
CA GLY A 81 -8.54 3.92 1.70
C GLY A 81 -7.19 4.22 2.32
N ILE A 82 -6.47 3.17 2.68
CA ILE A 82 -5.07 3.25 3.09
C ILE A 82 -4.20 2.29 2.28
N GLU A 83 -2.97 2.74 2.02
CA GLU A 83 -1.90 1.92 1.43
C GLU A 83 -0.63 2.17 2.25
N ILE A 84 -0.43 1.34 3.25
CA ILE A 84 0.60 1.43 4.27
C ILE A 84 1.23 0.05 4.49
N TYR A 85 2.18 -0.04 5.43
CA TYR A 85 2.73 -1.34 5.84
C TYR A 85 1.64 -2.27 6.39
N PRO A 86 1.77 -3.62 6.19
CA PRO A 86 0.82 -4.59 6.74
C PRO A 86 0.71 -4.50 8.28
N LEU A 87 -0.49 -4.66 8.78
CA LEU A 87 -0.85 -4.55 10.19
C LEU A 87 -1.40 -5.87 10.76
N ASN A 88 -1.48 -5.94 12.08
CA ASN A 88 -2.24 -6.97 12.79
C ASN A 88 -3.73 -6.66 12.76
N VAL A 89 -4.56 -7.64 13.14
CA VAL A 89 -6.03 -7.51 13.09
C VAL A 89 -6.54 -6.38 13.97
N ASP A 90 -6.04 -6.26 15.19
CA ASP A 90 -6.40 -5.22 16.16
C ASP A 90 -6.01 -3.82 15.69
N GLU A 91 -4.87 -3.68 15.03
CA GLU A 91 -4.43 -2.43 14.43
C GLU A 91 -5.31 -2.02 13.23
N TYR A 92 -5.71 -2.99 12.39
CA TYR A 92 -6.68 -2.73 11.32
C TYR A 92 -8.05 -2.36 11.89
N ALA A 93 -8.51 -3.03 12.96
CA ALA A 93 -9.75 -2.68 13.63
C ALA A 93 -9.74 -1.26 14.16
N TYR A 94 -8.64 -0.85 14.81
CA TYR A 94 -8.47 0.54 15.26
C TYR A 94 -8.54 1.54 14.10
N LEU A 95 -7.87 1.29 12.98
CA LEU A 95 -7.94 2.19 11.82
C LEU A 95 -9.32 2.20 11.18
N HIS A 96 -10.03 1.07 11.19
CA HIS A 96 -11.42 1.03 10.75
C HIS A 96 -12.31 1.91 11.65
N GLU A 97 -12.16 1.83 12.97
CA GLU A 97 -12.85 2.71 13.91
C GLU A 97 -12.51 4.20 13.69
N CYS A 98 -11.28 4.52 13.30
CA CYS A 98 -10.89 5.87 12.90
C CYS A 98 -11.59 6.35 11.62
N GLY A 99 -12.07 5.43 10.77
CA GLY A 99 -12.82 5.75 9.57
C GLY A 99 -12.28 5.15 8.27
N VAL A 100 -11.34 4.19 8.30
CA VAL A 100 -10.86 3.51 7.08
C VAL A 100 -11.92 2.56 6.57
N ASP A 101 -12.21 2.63 5.27
CA ASP A 101 -13.17 1.76 4.58
C ASP A 101 -12.49 0.56 3.93
N TYR A 102 -11.30 0.76 3.32
CA TYR A 102 -10.59 -0.31 2.63
C TYR A 102 -9.07 -0.18 2.72
N VAL A 103 -8.41 -1.31 2.52
CA VAL A 103 -6.95 -1.44 2.59
C VAL A 103 -6.42 -2.00 1.28
N THR A 104 -5.40 -1.36 0.72
CA THR A 104 -4.64 -1.89 -0.41
C THR A 104 -3.27 -2.33 0.07
N VAL A 105 -2.89 -3.56 -0.26
CA VAL A 105 -1.54 -4.07 -0.05
C VAL A 105 -1.08 -4.76 -1.34
N PHE A 106 -0.01 -4.26 -1.93
CA PHE A 106 0.61 -4.90 -3.08
C PHE A 106 1.49 -6.05 -2.60
N GLN A 107 1.22 -7.27 -3.09
CA GLN A 107 2.08 -8.44 -2.83
C GLN A 107 3.43 -8.30 -3.51
N GLU A 108 3.52 -7.47 -4.52
CA GLU A 108 4.65 -7.22 -5.40
C GLU A 108 4.90 -8.37 -6.37
N THR A 109 5.25 -9.55 -5.89
CA THR A 109 5.28 -10.81 -6.66
C THR A 109 4.83 -11.98 -5.79
N TYR A 110 4.21 -12.97 -6.39
CA TYR A 110 3.80 -14.23 -5.75
C TYR A 110 4.88 -15.32 -5.86
N ASP A 111 5.97 -15.06 -6.59
CA ASP A 111 7.16 -15.89 -6.63
C ASP A 111 7.99 -15.67 -5.36
N ASP A 112 7.90 -16.57 -4.39
CA ASP A 112 8.54 -16.43 -3.08
C ASP A 112 10.08 -16.46 -3.17
N GLN A 113 10.65 -17.16 -4.14
CA GLN A 113 12.09 -17.20 -4.36
C GLN A 113 12.58 -15.86 -4.93
N LYS A 114 11.87 -15.35 -5.94
CA LYS A 114 12.15 -14.01 -6.48
C LYS A 114 11.94 -12.92 -5.42
N TYR A 115 10.89 -13.04 -4.62
CA TYR A 115 10.57 -12.09 -3.54
C TYR A 115 11.75 -11.87 -2.59
N LYS A 116 12.44 -12.96 -2.19
CA LYS A 116 13.61 -12.91 -1.30
C LYS A 116 14.77 -12.13 -1.90
N THR A 117 14.95 -12.18 -3.21
CA THR A 117 16.02 -11.46 -3.91
C THR A 117 15.74 -9.97 -4.11
N LEU A 118 14.48 -9.58 -4.01
CA LEU A 118 14.02 -8.20 -4.21
C LEU A 118 13.90 -7.41 -2.91
N HIS A 119 13.62 -8.08 -1.79
CA HIS A 119 13.39 -7.48 -0.48
C HIS A 119 14.53 -7.85 0.46
N LEU A 120 15.59 -7.04 0.48
CA LEU A 120 16.86 -7.37 1.15
C LEU A 120 16.90 -6.98 2.64
N GLY A 121 15.99 -6.10 3.08
CA GLY A 121 15.92 -5.63 4.47
C GLY A 121 14.56 -5.13 4.86
N GLY A 122 14.32 -5.00 6.18
CA GLY A 122 13.06 -4.52 6.74
C GLY A 122 11.96 -5.58 6.84
N HIS A 123 10.81 -5.18 7.38
CA HIS A 123 9.68 -6.08 7.64
C HIS A 123 9.02 -6.62 6.36
N LYS A 124 9.12 -5.90 5.25
CA LYS A 124 8.58 -6.34 3.95
C LYS A 124 9.18 -7.65 3.47
N ARG A 125 10.34 -8.07 3.99
CA ARG A 125 10.94 -9.38 3.69
C ARG A 125 10.07 -10.58 4.10
N ILE A 126 9.15 -10.40 5.04
CA ILE A 126 8.34 -11.49 5.59
C ILE A 126 7.16 -11.75 4.64
N PHE A 127 7.41 -12.57 3.62
CA PHE A 127 6.46 -12.92 2.56
C PHE A 127 5.08 -13.37 3.10
N PRO A 128 4.97 -14.37 4.00
CA PRO A 128 3.66 -14.85 4.45
C PRO A 128 2.89 -13.81 5.25
N TYR A 129 3.57 -12.95 6.00
CA TYR A 129 2.90 -11.86 6.74
C TYR A 129 2.26 -10.85 5.80
N ARG A 130 2.95 -10.51 4.69
CA ARG A 130 2.42 -9.60 3.67
C ARG A 130 1.30 -10.27 2.87
N LEU A 131 1.46 -11.53 2.49
CA LEU A 131 0.46 -12.31 1.74
C LEU A 131 -0.90 -12.34 2.46
N ASN A 132 -0.90 -12.44 3.77
CA ASN A 132 -2.12 -12.53 4.58
C ASN A 132 -2.63 -11.16 5.09
N ALA A 133 -2.12 -10.05 4.56
CA ALA A 133 -2.49 -8.72 5.05
C ALA A 133 -3.97 -8.38 4.77
N GLN A 134 -4.47 -8.67 3.57
CA GLN A 134 -5.86 -8.41 3.20
C GLN A 134 -6.83 -9.20 4.07
N GLU A 135 -6.51 -10.45 4.38
CA GLU A 135 -7.36 -11.24 5.29
C GLU A 135 -7.43 -10.62 6.69
N ARG A 136 -6.28 -10.20 7.24
CA ARG A 136 -6.28 -9.51 8.54
C ARG A 136 -7.06 -8.20 8.52
N ALA A 137 -7.02 -7.46 7.40
CA ALA A 137 -7.80 -6.25 7.23
C ALA A 137 -9.32 -6.54 7.26
N LEU A 138 -9.77 -7.60 6.58
CA LEU A 138 -11.18 -8.02 6.62
C LEU A 138 -11.59 -8.51 8.00
N MET A 139 -10.73 -9.26 8.70
CA MET A 139 -10.97 -9.66 10.09
C MET A 139 -11.06 -8.45 11.03
N GLY A 140 -10.36 -7.36 10.74
CA GLY A 140 -10.42 -6.07 11.44
C GLY A 140 -11.65 -5.23 11.07
N GLY A 141 -12.55 -5.73 10.22
CA GLY A 141 -13.81 -5.06 9.88
C GLY A 141 -13.78 -4.18 8.62
N MET A 142 -12.68 -4.16 7.86
CA MET A 142 -12.62 -3.39 6.61
C MET A 142 -13.69 -3.86 5.62
N ARG A 143 -14.34 -2.91 4.94
CA ARG A 143 -15.36 -3.18 3.93
C ARG A 143 -14.78 -3.82 2.68
N GLY A 144 -13.57 -3.44 2.30
CA GLY A 144 -12.93 -3.93 1.09
C GLY A 144 -11.42 -3.99 1.18
N VAL A 145 -10.83 -4.70 0.22
CA VAL A 145 -9.39 -4.88 0.08
C VAL A 145 -8.96 -4.80 -1.37
N GLY A 146 -7.77 -4.21 -1.56
CA GLY A 146 -7.14 -4.08 -2.87
C GLY A 146 -5.96 -5.02 -3.02
N PHE A 147 -5.84 -5.58 -4.21
CA PHE A 147 -4.79 -6.53 -4.59
C PHE A 147 -3.97 -6.00 -5.77
N ALA A 148 -2.69 -6.24 -5.74
CA ALA A 148 -1.81 -6.04 -6.88
C ALA A 148 -0.51 -6.85 -6.76
N ALA A 149 0.05 -7.19 -7.91
CA ALA A 149 1.46 -7.48 -8.09
C ALA A 149 2.10 -6.34 -8.90
N LEU A 150 3.38 -6.05 -8.65
CA LEU A 150 4.14 -5.12 -9.48
C LEU A 150 4.65 -5.88 -10.70
N LEU A 151 3.94 -5.75 -11.81
CA LEU A 151 4.19 -6.53 -13.03
C LEU A 151 5.56 -6.18 -13.62
N GLY A 152 6.39 -7.20 -13.78
CA GLY A 152 7.78 -7.08 -14.25
C GLY A 152 8.83 -7.49 -13.21
N LEU A 153 8.47 -7.66 -11.95
CA LEU A 153 9.39 -8.20 -10.93
C LEU A 153 9.68 -9.69 -11.14
N SER A 154 8.68 -10.45 -11.56
CA SER A 154 8.78 -11.86 -11.98
C SER A 154 7.93 -12.05 -13.24
N ASP A 155 7.56 -13.29 -13.59
CA ASP A 155 6.67 -13.57 -14.73
C ASP A 155 5.31 -12.87 -14.51
N PHE A 156 5.02 -11.85 -15.32
CA PHE A 156 3.85 -11.00 -15.15
C PHE A 156 2.52 -11.75 -15.31
N ARG A 157 2.49 -12.82 -16.13
CA ARG A 157 1.27 -13.62 -16.33
C ARG A 157 0.97 -14.45 -15.09
N LYS A 158 2.02 -15.06 -14.50
CA LYS A 158 1.89 -15.84 -13.26
C LYS A 158 1.47 -14.92 -12.10
N ASP A 159 2.09 -13.75 -11.99
CA ASP A 159 1.75 -12.78 -10.94
C ASP A 159 0.33 -12.22 -11.12
N ALA A 160 -0.09 -11.91 -12.33
CA ALA A 160 -1.46 -11.45 -12.60
C ALA A 160 -2.49 -12.54 -12.27
N PHE A 161 -2.23 -13.80 -12.69
CA PHE A 161 -3.10 -14.92 -12.36
C PHE A 161 -3.16 -15.17 -10.84
N ALA A 162 -2.02 -15.19 -10.18
CA ALA A 162 -1.93 -15.40 -8.73
C ALA A 162 -2.64 -14.29 -7.94
N THR A 163 -2.56 -13.04 -8.41
CA THR A 163 -3.32 -11.91 -7.84
C THR A 163 -4.83 -12.17 -7.90
N GLY A 164 -5.32 -12.59 -9.06
CA GLY A 164 -6.74 -12.93 -9.23
C GLY A 164 -7.17 -14.13 -8.40
N LEU A 165 -6.35 -15.18 -8.34
CA LEU A 165 -6.62 -16.37 -7.54
C LEU A 165 -6.65 -16.03 -6.04
N HIS A 166 -5.71 -15.24 -5.55
CA HIS A 166 -5.67 -14.79 -4.15
C HIS A 166 -6.98 -14.05 -3.77
N ALA A 167 -7.38 -13.10 -4.58
CA ALA A 167 -8.61 -12.35 -4.36
C ALA A 167 -9.86 -13.28 -4.43
N TYR A 168 -9.92 -14.18 -5.40
CA TYR A 168 -11.01 -15.16 -5.53
C TYR A 168 -11.15 -16.07 -4.30
N LEU A 169 -10.03 -16.64 -3.83
CA LEU A 169 -10.04 -17.51 -2.65
C LEU A 169 -10.44 -16.74 -1.38
N LEU A 170 -9.97 -15.50 -1.23
CA LEU A 170 -10.32 -14.68 -0.09
C LEU A 170 -11.79 -14.25 -0.13
N GLN A 171 -12.32 -13.88 -1.28
CA GLN A 171 -13.74 -13.50 -1.43
C GLN A 171 -14.67 -14.69 -1.17
N ARG A 172 -14.27 -15.90 -1.48
CA ARG A 172 -15.04 -17.11 -1.09
C ARG A 172 -15.18 -17.26 0.41
N LYS A 173 -14.15 -16.88 1.16
CA LYS A 173 -14.14 -16.90 2.63
C LYS A 173 -14.87 -15.69 3.22
N TYR A 174 -14.82 -14.56 2.55
CA TYR A 174 -15.44 -13.28 2.95
C TYR A 174 -16.34 -12.76 1.81
N PRO A 175 -17.53 -13.34 1.59
CA PRO A 175 -18.33 -13.05 0.39
C PRO A 175 -18.86 -11.61 0.31
N HIS A 176 -18.88 -10.88 1.42
CA HIS A 176 -19.29 -9.48 1.46
C HIS A 176 -18.15 -8.49 1.20
N ALA A 177 -16.90 -8.96 1.06
CA ALA A 177 -15.76 -8.10 0.83
C ALA A 177 -15.82 -7.46 -0.57
N GLU A 178 -15.65 -6.15 -0.61
CA GLU A 178 -15.39 -5.43 -1.85
C GLU A 178 -13.95 -5.70 -2.31
N ILE A 179 -13.78 -6.13 -3.55
CA ILE A 179 -12.48 -6.45 -4.13
C ILE A 179 -12.10 -5.41 -5.19
N ALA A 180 -10.90 -4.87 -5.06
CA ALA A 180 -10.31 -4.00 -6.07
C ALA A 180 -8.98 -4.56 -6.57
N PHE A 181 -8.69 -4.33 -7.85
CA PHE A 181 -7.41 -4.69 -8.46
C PHE A 181 -6.69 -3.46 -8.98
N SER A 182 -5.37 -3.48 -8.84
CA SER A 182 -4.47 -2.56 -9.52
C SER A 182 -3.45 -3.35 -10.33
N CYS A 183 -3.03 -2.78 -11.46
CA CYS A 183 -2.07 -3.41 -12.36
C CYS A 183 -0.84 -2.51 -12.53
N PRO A 184 -0.08 -2.22 -11.45
CA PRO A 184 1.13 -1.42 -11.55
C PRO A 184 2.18 -2.15 -12.37
N ARG A 185 2.98 -1.39 -13.10
CA ARG A 185 4.09 -1.92 -13.90
C ARG A 185 5.40 -1.38 -13.38
N LEU A 186 6.42 -2.23 -13.40
CA LEU A 186 7.77 -1.84 -13.01
C LEU A 186 8.25 -0.65 -13.87
N ARG A 187 8.83 0.35 -13.20
CA ARG A 187 9.35 1.57 -13.80
C ARG A 187 10.79 1.81 -13.36
N PRO A 188 11.60 2.49 -14.17
CA PRO A 188 12.87 3.00 -13.70
C PRO A 188 12.67 3.93 -12.51
N ILE A 189 13.59 3.89 -11.56
CA ILE A 189 13.62 4.79 -10.41
C ILE A 189 14.91 5.56 -10.36
N ILE A 190 14.87 6.78 -9.82
CA ILE A 190 16.04 7.63 -9.68
C ILE A 190 17.04 6.98 -8.73
N ASN A 191 18.33 7.05 -9.07
CA ASN A 191 19.45 6.53 -8.29
C ASN A 191 19.45 4.99 -8.10
N ASN A 192 18.82 4.23 -9.00
CA ASN A 192 18.81 2.78 -8.91
C ASN A 192 18.99 2.14 -10.29
N ASP A 193 20.11 1.45 -10.46
CA ASP A 193 20.50 0.69 -11.64
C ASP A 193 20.31 -0.85 -11.47
N LYS A 194 19.79 -1.29 -10.32
CA LYS A 194 19.62 -2.72 -9.97
C LYS A 194 18.42 -3.37 -10.65
N ILE A 195 17.55 -2.59 -11.26
CA ILE A 195 16.42 -3.09 -12.03
C ILE A 195 16.89 -3.42 -13.43
N ASN A 196 16.59 -4.64 -13.89
CA ASN A 196 16.88 -5.02 -15.27
C ASN A 196 15.99 -4.21 -16.23
N PRO A 197 16.56 -3.44 -17.18
CA PRO A 197 15.76 -2.66 -18.15
C PRO A 197 14.74 -3.51 -18.94
N LYS A 198 15.00 -4.82 -19.13
CA LYS A 198 14.07 -5.73 -19.82
C LYS A 198 12.78 -6.00 -19.04
N ASP A 199 12.80 -5.78 -17.73
CA ASP A 199 11.65 -5.98 -16.84
C ASP A 199 10.80 -4.71 -16.72
N VAL A 200 11.27 -3.59 -17.27
CA VAL A 200 10.56 -2.31 -17.28
C VAL A 200 9.58 -2.27 -18.45
N HIS A 201 8.31 -1.99 -18.14
CA HIS A 201 7.23 -1.91 -19.12
C HIS A 201 6.80 -0.48 -19.32
N GLU A 202 6.90 0.02 -20.55
CA GLU A 202 6.33 1.32 -20.93
C GLU A 202 4.79 1.27 -20.87
N PRO A 203 4.11 2.40 -20.59
CA PRO A 203 2.67 2.48 -20.70
C PRO A 203 2.28 2.29 -22.18
N GLN A 204 1.40 1.37 -22.44
CA GLN A 204 0.71 1.28 -23.71
C GLN A 204 -0.58 2.10 -23.64
#